data_652f6e540b4c40d5f07376a6238e0c1d
#
_entry.id   652f6e540b4c40d5f07376a6238e0c1d
#
_cell.length_a   1.000
_cell.length_b   1.000
_cell.length_c   1.000
_cell.angle_alpha   90.00
_cell.angle_beta   90.00
_cell.angle_gamma   90.00
#
_symmetry.space_group_name_H-M   'P 1'
#
loop_
_entity.id
_entity.type
_entity.pdbx_description
1 polymer ?
#
loop_
_entity_poly.entity_id
_entity_poly.type
_entity_poly.pdbx_seq_one_letter_code
_entity_poly.pdbx_strand_id
1 'polypeptide(L)'
;MVFRKLLVAGLLVGCAHCMTGSAQESKPSSSASSMSLDTRHPGFKGVASAVRKDRHIQIIPSEAGRKHQHIMTPRFCAALASVECIGSPGIKVKVHPEPTQWRFQWDSAFPEDGQLLVTFDGAPVLVSEQQRIEPAPDGSMFLRASDAQTQGEKLRFEPQTYKNTVGFWTNQGDAAAWRCCFQETGWYSVALLQGCGAGQGGSEGRIAFVRDGEECSAITCVIKETGHFQNFRWVHSGYVYLDTTGDYTVTIQPSSIKQKAFGDIRAVSIIQQQKEITEGNK
;
A
#
# COMPACT_ATOMS: atom_id res chain seq x y z
N MET A 1 12.64 8.43 -63.92
CA MET A 1 13.44 7.21 -64.12
C MET A 1 12.87 6.17 -63.14
N VAL A 2 11.82 5.50 -63.49
CA VAL A 2 11.65 4.22 -64.19
C VAL A 2 12.02 3.04 -63.29
N PHE A 3 10.95 2.37 -62.80
CA PHE A 3 10.69 0.91 -62.64
C PHE A 3 11.61 0.05 -61.75
N ARG A 4 11.08 -0.84 -60.88
CA ARG A 4 10.33 -2.05 -61.24
C ARG A 4 9.57 -2.66 -60.05
N LYS A 5 8.33 -2.98 -60.31
CA LYS A 5 7.53 -3.99 -59.58
C LYS A 5 8.03 -5.40 -59.90
N LEU A 6 8.04 -6.28 -58.94
CA LEU A 6 8.02 -7.73 -59.20
C LEU A 6 6.85 -8.36 -58.43
N LEU A 7 5.92 -8.87 -59.22
CA LEU A 7 4.83 -9.75 -58.84
C LEU A 7 5.32 -11.19 -58.96
N VAL A 8 5.13 -12.05 -58.02
CA VAL A 8 5.14 -13.50 -58.22
C VAL A 8 3.89 -14.07 -57.60
N ALA A 9 3.08 -14.63 -58.49
CA ALA A 9 1.88 -15.44 -58.18
C ALA A 9 2.24 -16.94 -58.25
N GLY A 10 1.53 -17.74 -57.52
CA GLY A 10 1.43 -19.20 -57.66
C GLY A 10 1.37 -19.89 -56.30
N LEU A 11 0.57 -20.77 -55.93
CA LEU A 11 -0.43 -21.64 -56.53
C LEU A 11 -1.22 -22.27 -55.38
N LEU A 12 -2.53 -22.32 -55.47
CA LEU A 12 -3.44 -23.04 -54.58
C LEU A 12 -3.26 -24.54 -54.74
N VAL A 13 -3.18 -25.29 -53.64
CA VAL A 13 -3.65 -26.68 -53.57
C VAL A 13 -4.43 -26.84 -52.27
N GLY A 14 -5.71 -27.12 -52.43
CA GLY A 14 -6.61 -27.36 -51.35
C GLY A 14 -6.49 -28.75 -50.75
N CYS A 15 -6.79 -28.87 -49.47
CA CYS A 15 -7.29 -30.12 -48.91
C CYS A 15 -8.28 -29.76 -47.76
N ALA A 16 -9.53 -29.95 -48.08
CA ALA A 16 -10.62 -29.87 -47.11
C ALA A 16 -10.57 -31.14 -46.23
N HIS A 17 -10.40 -30.97 -44.91
CA HIS A 17 -10.87 -31.93 -43.93
C HIS A 17 -11.64 -31.17 -42.86
N CYS A 18 -12.93 -31.32 -42.95
CA CYS A 18 -13.90 -30.91 -41.95
C CYS A 18 -13.74 -31.83 -40.72
N MET A 19 -13.28 -31.27 -39.60
CA MET A 19 -13.50 -31.85 -38.29
C MET A 19 -14.17 -30.80 -37.42
N THR A 20 -15.46 -30.96 -37.22
CA THR A 20 -16.27 -30.29 -36.21
C THR A 20 -15.82 -30.80 -34.83
N GLY A 21 -14.90 -30.06 -34.21
CA GLY A 21 -14.57 -30.21 -32.81
C GLY A 21 -15.26 -29.07 -32.06
N SER A 22 -16.36 -29.35 -31.38
CA SER A 22 -16.96 -28.44 -30.41
C SER A 22 -15.95 -28.15 -29.29
N ALA A 23 -15.29 -27.03 -29.36
CA ALA A 23 -14.51 -26.51 -28.25
C ALA A 23 -15.51 -26.13 -27.14
N GLN A 24 -15.62 -26.99 -26.16
CA GLN A 24 -16.27 -26.72 -24.90
C GLN A 24 -15.40 -25.70 -24.17
N GLU A 25 -15.75 -24.42 -24.23
CA GLU A 25 -15.18 -23.41 -23.37
C GLU A 25 -15.44 -23.80 -21.92
N SER A 26 -14.45 -24.39 -21.28
CA SER A 26 -14.42 -24.54 -19.83
C SER A 26 -14.25 -23.15 -19.22
N LYS A 27 -15.37 -22.54 -18.81
CA LYS A 27 -15.35 -21.42 -17.87
C LYS A 27 -14.43 -21.80 -16.71
N PRO A 28 -13.41 -21.00 -16.37
CA PRO A 28 -12.70 -21.19 -15.14
C PRO A 28 -13.67 -20.92 -14.00
N SER A 29 -14.11 -21.97 -13.31
CA SER A 29 -14.77 -21.84 -12.01
C SER A 29 -13.72 -21.42 -10.99
N SER A 30 -13.43 -20.12 -10.91
CA SER A 30 -12.70 -19.60 -9.78
C SER A 30 -13.64 -19.63 -8.57
N SER A 31 -13.68 -20.75 -7.86
CA SER A 31 -14.14 -20.76 -6.49
C SER A 31 -13.15 -19.92 -5.69
N ALA A 32 -13.45 -18.63 -5.55
CA ALA A 32 -12.66 -17.75 -4.72
C ALA A 32 -12.58 -18.33 -3.31
N SER A 33 -11.39 -18.79 -2.91
CA SER A 33 -11.20 -19.36 -1.59
C SER A 33 -11.34 -18.26 -0.54
N SER A 34 -12.22 -18.47 0.43
CA SER A 34 -12.29 -17.61 1.61
C SER A 34 -11.12 -17.94 2.54
N MET A 35 -10.44 -16.92 3.08
CA MET A 35 -9.32 -17.06 3.99
C MET A 35 -9.64 -16.40 5.33
N SER A 36 -9.58 -17.17 6.41
CA SER A 36 -9.67 -16.63 7.76
C SER A 36 -8.41 -15.85 8.11
N LEU A 37 -8.58 -14.63 8.62
CA LEU A 37 -7.48 -13.81 9.09
C LEU A 37 -7.17 -14.11 10.56
N ASP A 38 -5.89 -14.08 10.93
CA ASP A 38 -5.50 -14.26 12.33
C ASP A 38 -5.84 -13.01 13.16
N THR A 39 -6.94 -13.04 13.86
CA THR A 39 -7.40 -11.92 14.70
C THR A 39 -6.59 -11.73 16.00
N ARG A 40 -5.58 -12.58 16.27
CA ARG A 40 -4.60 -12.38 17.35
C ARG A 40 -3.52 -11.37 16.96
N HIS A 41 -3.40 -11.06 15.68
CA HIS A 41 -2.50 -9.99 15.22
C HIS A 41 -2.83 -8.68 15.97
N PRO A 42 -1.85 -7.95 16.53
CA PRO A 42 -2.06 -6.79 17.42
C PRO A 42 -2.85 -5.64 16.78
N GLY A 43 -2.91 -5.62 15.44
CA GLY A 43 -3.75 -4.67 14.70
C GLY A 43 -5.26 -4.91 14.81
N PHE A 44 -5.71 -6.12 15.21
CA PHE A 44 -7.12 -6.39 15.45
C PHE A 44 -7.46 -6.10 16.92
N LYS A 45 -8.45 -5.22 17.15
CA LYS A 45 -8.99 -4.96 18.50
C LYS A 45 -10.52 -4.94 18.42
N GLY A 46 -11.17 -5.57 19.39
CA GLY A 46 -12.63 -5.67 19.40
C GLY A 46 -13.23 -6.54 18.29
N VAL A 47 -12.44 -7.40 17.65
CA VAL A 47 -12.82 -8.30 16.56
C VAL A 47 -12.86 -9.74 17.09
N ALA A 48 -13.97 -10.45 16.84
CA ALA A 48 -14.11 -11.87 17.14
C ALA A 48 -13.56 -12.73 16.00
N SER A 49 -13.93 -12.39 14.77
CA SER A 49 -13.41 -13.05 13.57
C SER A 49 -13.38 -12.12 12.37
N ALA A 50 -12.48 -12.40 11.43
CA ALA A 50 -12.39 -11.72 10.15
C ALA A 50 -12.08 -12.73 9.04
N VAL A 51 -12.82 -12.64 7.94
CA VAL A 51 -12.65 -13.51 6.77
C VAL A 51 -12.48 -12.65 5.53
N ARG A 52 -11.40 -12.89 4.80
CA ARG A 52 -11.13 -12.29 3.50
C ARG A 52 -11.68 -13.18 2.38
N LYS A 53 -12.39 -12.57 1.44
CA LYS A 53 -12.84 -13.21 0.23
C LYS A 53 -12.83 -12.20 -0.91
N ASP A 54 -12.07 -12.48 -1.96
CA ASP A 54 -11.88 -11.58 -3.09
C ASP A 54 -11.45 -10.17 -2.63
N ARG A 55 -12.26 -9.17 -2.89
CA ARG A 55 -12.07 -7.78 -2.49
C ARG A 55 -12.83 -7.38 -1.21
N HIS A 56 -13.31 -8.36 -0.45
CA HIS A 56 -14.12 -8.11 0.74
C HIS A 56 -13.46 -8.66 1.98
N ILE A 57 -13.67 -7.99 3.10
CA ILE A 57 -13.42 -8.54 4.43
C ILE A 57 -14.73 -8.49 5.21
N GLN A 58 -15.15 -9.65 5.66
CA GLN A 58 -16.29 -9.81 6.55
C GLN A 58 -15.78 -9.90 7.98
N ILE A 59 -16.25 -9.00 8.84
CA ILE A 59 -15.76 -8.85 10.21
C ILE A 59 -16.92 -9.03 11.18
N ILE A 60 -16.73 -9.89 12.17
CA ILE A 60 -17.64 -10.04 13.30
C ILE A 60 -17.02 -9.31 14.49
N PRO A 61 -17.66 -8.24 15.00
CA PRO A 61 -17.21 -7.58 16.21
C PRO A 61 -17.33 -8.52 17.42
N SER A 62 -16.37 -8.46 18.34
CA SER A 62 -16.47 -9.12 19.63
C SER A 62 -17.49 -8.41 20.53
N GLU A 63 -17.87 -9.02 21.65
CA GLU A 63 -18.71 -8.38 22.66
C GLU A 63 -18.11 -7.01 23.10
N ALA A 64 -16.80 -6.98 23.37
CA ALA A 64 -16.09 -5.75 23.71
C ALA A 64 -16.18 -4.72 22.60
N GLY A 65 -15.99 -5.12 21.34
CA GLY A 65 -16.12 -4.23 20.17
C GLY A 65 -17.53 -3.64 20.07
N ARG A 66 -18.56 -4.45 20.22
CA ARG A 66 -19.96 -3.98 20.22
C ARG A 66 -20.25 -3.02 21.38
N LYS A 67 -19.78 -3.33 22.60
CA LYS A 67 -19.93 -2.49 23.79
C LYS A 67 -19.24 -1.13 23.65
N HIS A 68 -18.05 -1.11 23.06
CA HIS A 68 -17.29 0.14 22.83
C HIS A 68 -17.67 0.86 21.54
N GLN A 69 -18.57 0.28 20.74
CA GLN A 69 -19.05 0.84 19.48
C GLN A 69 -17.94 1.10 18.45
N HIS A 70 -16.84 0.38 18.54
CA HIS A 70 -15.78 0.41 17.53
C HIS A 70 -14.96 -0.89 17.53
N ILE A 71 -14.34 -1.12 16.39
CA ILE A 71 -13.30 -2.14 16.21
C ILE A 71 -12.09 -1.51 15.52
N MET A 72 -10.95 -2.17 15.62
CA MET A 72 -9.75 -1.84 14.87
C MET A 72 -9.29 -3.06 14.08
N THR A 73 -8.74 -2.81 12.90
CA THR A 73 -8.08 -3.81 12.05
C THR A 73 -6.72 -3.30 11.62
N PRO A 74 -5.79 -4.17 11.22
CA PRO A 74 -4.59 -3.74 10.49
C PRO A 74 -4.96 -2.95 9.23
N ARG A 75 -4.05 -2.17 8.70
CA ARG A 75 -4.20 -1.56 7.38
C ARG A 75 -4.14 -2.64 6.30
N PHE A 76 -5.05 -2.57 5.35
CA PHE A 76 -5.06 -3.41 4.16
C PHE A 76 -4.57 -2.61 2.95
N CYS A 77 -3.82 -3.27 2.09
CA CYS A 77 -3.18 -2.67 0.92
C CYS A 77 -4.15 -2.63 -0.27
N ALA A 78 -5.23 -1.90 -0.10
CA ALA A 78 -6.21 -1.61 -1.15
C ALA A 78 -7.01 -0.37 -0.76
N ALA A 79 -7.54 0.36 -1.72
CA ALA A 79 -8.39 1.50 -1.43
C ALA A 79 -9.76 1.03 -0.92
N LEU A 80 -10.24 1.67 0.14
CA LEU A 80 -11.56 1.40 0.71
C LEU A 80 -12.65 1.90 -0.24
N ALA A 81 -13.57 1.02 -0.64
CA ALA A 81 -14.71 1.37 -1.49
C ALA A 81 -15.98 1.61 -0.68
N SER A 82 -16.34 0.69 0.23
CA SER A 82 -17.51 0.84 1.10
C SER A 82 -17.38 0.03 2.40
N VAL A 83 -18.17 0.42 3.40
CA VAL A 83 -18.37 -0.35 4.64
C VAL A 83 -19.87 -0.41 4.92
N GLU A 84 -20.37 -1.61 5.15
CA GLU A 84 -21.79 -1.87 5.39
C GLU A 84 -21.96 -2.77 6.62
N CYS A 85 -23.04 -2.54 7.37
CA CYS A 85 -23.45 -3.47 8.42
C CYS A 85 -24.48 -4.45 7.83
N ILE A 86 -24.09 -5.71 7.68
CA ILE A 86 -24.97 -6.77 7.19
C ILE A 86 -26.07 -7.02 8.25
N GLY A 87 -27.32 -7.10 7.80
CA GLY A 87 -28.48 -7.30 8.66
C GLY A 87 -29.04 -6.03 9.32
N SER A 88 -28.33 -4.89 9.22
CA SER A 88 -28.78 -3.63 9.81
C SER A 88 -28.34 -2.43 8.97
N PRO A 89 -28.94 -2.19 7.79
CA PRO A 89 -28.51 -1.15 6.85
C PRO A 89 -28.69 0.28 7.38
N GLY A 90 -29.40 0.47 8.50
CA GLY A 90 -29.53 1.75 9.18
C GLY A 90 -28.31 2.17 10.00
N ILE A 91 -27.42 1.24 10.33
CA ILE A 91 -26.20 1.53 11.12
C ILE A 91 -25.17 2.18 10.19
N LYS A 92 -24.82 3.43 10.48
CA LYS A 92 -23.76 4.14 9.78
C LYS A 92 -22.42 3.88 10.44
N VAL A 93 -21.46 3.41 9.66
CA VAL A 93 -20.10 3.15 10.12
C VAL A 93 -19.20 4.26 9.63
N LYS A 94 -18.53 4.94 10.55
CA LYS A 94 -17.46 5.90 10.27
C LYS A 94 -16.13 5.16 10.22
N VAL A 95 -15.32 5.45 9.21
CA VAL A 95 -13.99 4.89 9.05
C VAL A 95 -12.97 5.97 9.39
N HIS A 96 -12.08 5.66 10.34
CA HIS A 96 -10.98 6.52 10.73
C HIS A 96 -9.68 5.81 10.34
N PRO A 97 -9.03 6.24 9.25
CA PRO A 97 -7.73 5.71 8.88
C PRO A 97 -6.65 6.25 9.83
N GLU A 98 -5.93 5.34 10.46
CA GLU A 98 -4.78 5.62 11.31
C GLU A 98 -3.51 5.09 10.65
N PRO A 99 -2.30 5.51 11.03
CA PRO A 99 -1.07 5.10 10.33
C PRO A 99 -0.90 3.59 10.15
N THR A 100 -1.24 2.81 11.15
CA THR A 100 -1.05 1.35 11.16
C THR A 100 -2.37 0.56 11.19
N GLN A 101 -3.50 1.23 11.39
CA GLN A 101 -4.78 0.59 11.66
C GLN A 101 -5.92 1.32 10.96
N TRP A 102 -7.03 0.61 10.74
CA TRP A 102 -8.33 1.18 10.45
C TRP A 102 -9.19 1.10 11.71
N ARG A 103 -9.85 2.19 12.11
CA ARG A 103 -10.87 2.19 13.13
C ARG A 103 -12.24 2.33 12.48
N PHE A 104 -13.11 1.36 12.71
CA PHE A 104 -14.50 1.37 12.29
C PHE A 104 -15.36 1.67 13.50
N GLN A 105 -16.09 2.76 13.48
CA GLN A 105 -16.90 3.26 14.59
C GLN A 105 -18.35 3.45 14.15
N TRP A 106 -19.28 3.15 15.03
CA TRP A 106 -20.70 3.37 14.85
C TRP A 106 -21.31 4.04 16.07
N ASP A 107 -22.54 4.60 15.95
CA ASP A 107 -23.19 5.44 16.96
C ASP A 107 -24.46 4.84 17.57
N SER A 108 -24.77 3.59 17.25
CA SER A 108 -25.97 2.87 17.68
C SER A 108 -25.64 1.48 18.19
N ALA A 109 -26.61 0.81 18.82
CA ALA A 109 -26.42 -0.58 19.25
C ALA A 109 -26.15 -1.48 18.03
N PHE A 110 -25.05 -2.22 18.10
CA PHE A 110 -24.68 -3.18 17.04
C PHE A 110 -25.34 -4.52 17.34
N PRO A 111 -26.03 -5.16 16.37
CA PRO A 111 -26.70 -6.45 16.57
C PRO A 111 -25.73 -7.55 17.01
N GLU A 112 -26.21 -8.52 17.77
CA GLU A 112 -25.39 -9.65 18.22
C GLU A 112 -24.89 -10.50 17.05
N ASP A 113 -25.72 -10.70 16.04
CA ASP A 113 -25.41 -11.40 14.78
C ASP A 113 -24.91 -10.47 13.67
N GLY A 114 -24.79 -9.16 13.96
CA GLY A 114 -24.36 -8.14 13.00
C GLY A 114 -22.90 -8.34 12.58
N GLN A 115 -22.64 -8.06 11.32
CA GLN A 115 -21.33 -8.19 10.71
C GLN A 115 -21.02 -6.95 9.88
N LEU A 116 -19.75 -6.55 9.83
CA LEU A 116 -19.29 -5.53 8.89
C LEU A 116 -18.80 -6.20 7.61
N LEU A 117 -19.29 -5.72 6.47
CA LEU A 117 -18.74 -6.02 5.17
C LEU A 117 -17.92 -4.83 4.71
N VAL A 118 -16.62 -5.00 4.68
CA VAL A 118 -15.67 -3.99 4.19
C VAL A 118 -15.28 -4.35 2.77
N THR A 119 -15.55 -3.46 1.82
CA THR A 119 -15.27 -3.66 0.39
C THR A 119 -14.12 -2.76 -0.02
N PHE A 120 -13.20 -3.31 -0.83
CA PHE A 120 -12.03 -2.61 -1.37
C PHE A 120 -12.10 -2.60 -2.91
N ASP A 121 -11.30 -1.73 -3.54
CA ASP A 121 -11.15 -1.66 -5.00
C ASP A 121 -10.30 -2.81 -5.59
N GLY A 122 -9.50 -3.49 -4.75
CA GLY A 122 -8.67 -4.64 -5.07
C GLY A 122 -8.65 -5.66 -3.93
N ALA A 123 -7.78 -6.67 -4.02
CA ALA A 123 -7.61 -7.65 -2.97
C ALA A 123 -7.00 -7.01 -1.71
N PRO A 124 -7.67 -7.06 -0.55
CA PRO A 124 -7.17 -6.45 0.69
C PRO A 124 -6.14 -7.38 1.36
N VAL A 125 -4.87 -7.22 1.00
CA VAL A 125 -3.76 -7.96 1.61
C VAL A 125 -3.11 -7.14 2.71
N LEU A 126 -2.50 -7.81 3.68
CA LEU A 126 -1.69 -7.15 4.71
C LEU A 126 -0.30 -6.81 4.16
N VAL A 127 0.32 -5.73 4.66
CA VAL A 127 1.71 -5.41 4.28
C VAL A 127 2.65 -6.58 4.60
N SER A 128 2.43 -7.29 5.70
CA SER A 128 3.21 -8.46 6.09
C SER A 128 3.09 -9.65 5.12
N GLU A 129 2.07 -9.69 4.28
CA GLU A 129 1.88 -10.72 3.24
C GLU A 129 2.62 -10.36 1.93
N GLN A 130 3.20 -9.16 1.82
CA GLN A 130 3.92 -8.70 0.64
C GLN A 130 5.33 -9.27 0.57
N GLN A 131 5.89 -9.27 -0.64
CA GLN A 131 7.29 -9.62 -0.82
C GLN A 131 8.17 -8.64 -0.04
N ARG A 132 9.09 -9.19 0.74
CA ARG A 132 10.03 -8.42 1.54
C ARG A 132 11.12 -7.82 0.65
N ILE A 133 11.44 -6.56 0.88
CA ILE A 133 12.56 -5.86 0.25
C ILE A 133 13.81 -6.10 1.11
N GLU A 134 14.83 -6.70 0.49
CA GLU A 134 16.13 -6.94 1.13
C GLU A 134 17.06 -5.75 0.89
N PRO A 135 17.97 -5.46 1.83
CA PRO A 135 19.00 -4.46 1.63
C PRO A 135 19.98 -4.90 0.54
N ALA A 136 20.57 -3.93 -0.14
CA ALA A 136 21.75 -4.16 -0.97
C ALA A 136 22.97 -4.57 -0.12
N PRO A 137 24.05 -5.08 -0.73
CA PRO A 137 25.25 -5.50 0.01
C PRO A 137 25.91 -4.43 0.88
N ASP A 138 25.68 -3.15 0.59
CA ASP A 138 26.14 -2.00 1.36
C ASP A 138 25.16 -1.58 2.48
N GLY A 139 24.12 -2.36 2.73
CA GLY A 139 23.07 -2.08 3.72
C GLY A 139 22.04 -1.05 3.26
N SER A 140 22.18 -0.49 2.06
CA SER A 140 21.20 0.47 1.54
C SER A 140 19.91 -0.21 1.06
N MET A 141 18.79 0.50 1.16
CA MET A 141 17.51 0.07 0.60
C MET A 141 16.95 1.13 -0.32
N PHE A 142 16.36 0.66 -1.42
CA PHE A 142 15.67 1.50 -2.39
C PHE A 142 14.24 1.02 -2.56
N LEU A 143 13.30 1.71 -1.90
CA LEU A 143 11.88 1.38 -1.91
C LEU A 143 11.23 2.08 -3.09
N ARG A 144 10.85 1.33 -4.12
CA ARG A 144 10.26 1.88 -5.35
C ARG A 144 8.77 2.08 -5.18
N ALA A 145 8.21 3.06 -5.89
CA ALA A 145 6.77 3.25 -5.98
C ALA A 145 6.04 2.00 -6.52
N SER A 146 6.65 1.24 -7.43
CA SER A 146 6.11 -0.01 -7.96
C SER A 146 5.96 -1.12 -6.92
N ASP A 147 6.77 -1.07 -5.85
CA ASP A 147 6.78 -2.05 -4.78
C ASP A 147 5.93 -1.59 -3.59
N ALA A 148 5.39 -0.38 -3.67
CA ALA A 148 4.54 0.20 -2.64
C ALA A 148 3.17 -0.46 -2.59
N GLN A 149 2.71 -0.73 -1.40
CA GLN A 149 1.31 -1.07 -1.15
C GLN A 149 0.56 0.19 -0.74
N THR A 150 -0.41 0.59 -1.55
CA THR A 150 -1.24 1.75 -1.27
C THR A 150 -2.42 1.35 -0.41
N GLN A 151 -2.72 2.18 0.60
CA GLN A 151 -3.78 1.96 1.58
C GLN A 151 -4.63 3.23 1.66
N GLY A 152 -5.94 3.07 1.72
CA GLY A 152 -6.87 4.19 1.82
C GLY A 152 -7.82 4.28 0.64
N GLU A 153 -8.23 5.50 0.25
CA GLU A 153 -9.31 5.70 -0.71
C GLU A 153 -8.85 5.98 -2.13
N LYS A 154 -7.84 6.85 -2.31
CA LYS A 154 -7.49 7.39 -3.63
C LYS A 154 -6.04 7.15 -4.04
N LEU A 155 -5.17 6.96 -3.07
CA LEU A 155 -3.75 6.73 -3.32
C LEU A 155 -3.55 5.50 -4.20
N ARG A 156 -2.72 5.63 -5.23
CA ARG A 156 -2.43 4.54 -6.15
C ARG A 156 -1.06 4.64 -6.79
N PHE A 157 -0.54 3.52 -7.24
CA PHE A 157 0.61 3.50 -8.13
C PHE A 157 0.21 3.93 -9.54
N GLU A 158 1.00 4.81 -10.15
CA GLU A 158 0.84 5.29 -11.52
C GLU A 158 2.00 4.76 -12.38
N PRO A 159 1.76 3.72 -13.22
CA PRO A 159 2.81 2.94 -13.88
C PRO A 159 3.41 3.61 -15.13
N GLN A 160 2.88 4.76 -15.59
CA GLN A 160 3.41 5.43 -16.76
C GLN A 160 4.89 5.80 -16.53
N THR A 161 5.77 5.56 -17.50
CA THR A 161 7.23 5.73 -17.35
C THR A 161 7.65 7.12 -16.89
N TYR A 162 6.95 8.15 -17.33
CA TYR A 162 7.22 9.54 -16.90
C TYR A 162 6.69 9.82 -15.48
N LYS A 163 5.73 9.04 -14.97
CA LYS A 163 5.26 9.09 -13.60
C LYS A 163 6.01 8.08 -12.74
N ASN A 164 5.71 6.79 -12.87
CA ASN A 164 6.25 5.68 -12.07
C ASN A 164 6.33 6.08 -10.60
N THR A 165 5.20 6.43 -10.03
CA THR A 165 5.07 7.09 -8.74
C THR A 165 3.85 6.60 -7.97
N VAL A 166 3.87 6.71 -6.66
CA VAL A 166 2.66 6.70 -5.83
C VAL A 166 2.10 8.10 -5.85
N GLY A 167 0.90 8.26 -6.40
CA GLY A 167 0.24 9.55 -6.64
C GLY A 167 -1.25 9.53 -6.30
N PHE A 168 -1.97 10.61 -6.63
CA PHE A 168 -3.33 10.86 -6.19
C PHE A 168 -3.49 10.94 -4.67
N TRP A 169 -2.49 11.43 -4.01
CA TRP A 169 -2.43 11.54 -2.55
C TRP A 169 -3.17 12.78 -2.07
N THR A 170 -4.50 12.73 -2.07
CA THR A 170 -5.39 13.85 -1.75
C THR A 170 -6.11 13.69 -0.41
N ASN A 171 -5.94 12.54 0.24
CA ASN A 171 -6.55 12.24 1.52
C ASN A 171 -5.46 11.98 2.58
N GLN A 172 -5.54 12.62 3.75
CA GLN A 172 -4.61 12.40 4.87
C GLN A 172 -4.64 10.96 5.39
N GLY A 173 -5.77 10.28 5.23
CA GLY A 173 -5.92 8.89 5.64
C GLY A 173 -5.21 7.88 4.74
N ASP A 174 -4.80 8.30 3.53
CA ASP A 174 -4.13 7.40 2.60
C ASP A 174 -2.66 7.22 2.99
N ALA A 175 -2.11 6.02 2.83
CA ALA A 175 -0.73 5.70 3.15
C ALA A 175 -0.10 4.78 2.10
N ALA A 176 1.19 4.95 1.88
CA ALA A 176 2.03 3.99 1.15
C ALA A 176 2.87 3.19 2.13
N ALA A 177 3.05 1.89 1.88
CA ALA A 177 3.76 1.00 2.76
C ALA A 177 4.66 0.04 2.00
N TRP A 178 5.81 -0.32 2.61
CA TRP A 178 6.76 -1.29 2.08
C TRP A 178 7.18 -2.24 3.20
N ARG A 179 7.23 -3.52 2.91
CA ARG A 179 7.81 -4.50 3.82
C ARG A 179 9.30 -4.62 3.56
N CYS A 180 10.13 -4.36 4.56
CA CYS A 180 11.58 -4.30 4.47
C CYS A 180 12.23 -5.18 5.51
N CYS A 181 13.46 -5.67 5.23
CA CYS A 181 14.30 -6.33 6.21
C CYS A 181 15.51 -5.45 6.55
N PHE A 182 15.65 -5.08 7.83
CA PHE A 182 16.85 -4.40 8.31
C PHE A 182 17.77 -5.42 8.97
N GLN A 183 18.98 -5.58 8.41
CA GLN A 183 19.94 -6.59 8.88
C GLN A 183 20.87 -6.05 9.96
N GLU A 184 20.96 -4.73 10.10
CA GLU A 184 21.84 -4.05 11.06
C GLU A 184 21.06 -3.06 11.89
N THR A 185 21.48 -2.86 13.14
CA THR A 185 20.99 -1.78 13.99
C THR A 185 21.78 -0.51 13.76
N GLY A 186 21.22 0.65 14.08
CA GLY A 186 21.94 1.91 13.99
C GLY A 186 21.15 3.03 13.33
N TRP A 187 21.88 4.06 12.92
CA TRP A 187 21.30 5.21 12.25
C TRP A 187 21.15 4.98 10.75
N TYR A 188 20.02 5.41 10.22
CA TYR A 188 19.71 5.39 8.79
C TYR A 188 19.29 6.77 8.32
N SER A 189 19.91 7.24 7.24
CA SER A 189 19.49 8.44 6.52
C SER A 189 18.33 8.09 5.61
N VAL A 190 17.30 8.91 5.58
CA VAL A 190 16.09 8.72 4.77
C VAL A 190 15.89 9.89 3.83
N ALA A 191 15.70 9.59 2.55
CA ALA A 191 15.42 10.59 1.52
C ALA A 191 14.25 10.14 0.63
N LEU A 192 13.44 11.10 0.17
CA LEU A 192 12.33 10.89 -0.76
C LEU A 192 12.68 11.40 -2.14
N LEU A 193 12.46 10.59 -3.17
CA LEU A 193 12.41 11.06 -4.56
C LEU A 193 10.99 11.54 -4.83
N GLN A 194 10.78 12.83 -4.65
CA GLN A 194 9.46 13.45 -4.68
C GLN A 194 9.27 14.39 -5.85
N GLY A 195 8.04 14.53 -6.32
CA GLY A 195 7.57 15.54 -7.26
C GLY A 195 6.39 16.33 -6.67
N CYS A 196 6.42 17.66 -6.84
CA CYS A 196 5.38 18.54 -6.32
C CYS A 196 5.17 19.73 -7.27
N GLY A 197 3.91 19.96 -7.63
CA GLY A 197 3.56 21.06 -8.55
C GLY A 197 3.86 22.44 -7.97
N ALA A 198 3.95 23.44 -8.85
CA ALA A 198 4.10 24.83 -8.45
C ALA A 198 2.98 25.26 -7.51
N GLY A 199 3.34 25.92 -6.41
CA GLY A 199 2.40 26.35 -5.37
C GLY A 199 1.75 25.22 -4.55
N GLN A 200 2.20 23.96 -4.68
CA GLN A 200 1.63 22.81 -3.97
C GLN A 200 2.50 22.31 -2.79
N GLY A 201 3.64 22.93 -2.55
CA GLY A 201 4.58 22.53 -1.50
C GLY A 201 4.10 22.80 -0.07
N GLY A 202 4.85 22.29 0.90
CA GLY A 202 4.63 22.56 2.34
C GLY A 202 3.74 21.53 3.03
N SER A 203 3.21 20.52 2.35
CA SER A 203 2.55 19.39 3.00
C SER A 203 3.53 18.62 3.88
N GLU A 204 3.06 18.14 5.02
CA GLU A 204 3.86 17.38 5.98
C GLU A 204 3.39 15.94 6.04
N GLY A 205 4.32 15.03 6.17
CA GLY A 205 4.05 13.61 6.33
C GLY A 205 4.91 12.96 7.39
N ARG A 206 4.47 11.80 7.84
CA ARG A 206 5.18 10.93 8.76
C ARG A 206 5.72 9.74 8.00
N ILE A 207 7.02 9.49 8.13
CA ILE A 207 7.65 8.26 7.68
C ILE A 207 7.87 7.42 8.94
N ALA A 208 7.10 6.34 9.09
CA ALA A 208 7.13 5.49 10.27
C ALA A 208 7.75 4.13 9.94
N PHE A 209 8.47 3.60 10.90
CA PHE A 209 9.09 2.27 10.91
C PHE A 209 8.35 1.42 11.93
N VAL A 210 7.55 0.49 11.44
CA VAL A 210 6.62 -0.31 12.24
C VAL A 210 7.10 -1.75 12.27
N ARG A 211 7.15 -2.34 13.46
CA ARG A 211 7.48 -3.74 13.68
C ARG A 211 6.44 -4.38 14.59
N ASP A 212 5.98 -5.58 14.25
CA ASP A 212 4.98 -6.32 15.03
C ASP A 212 3.70 -5.52 15.34
N GLY A 213 3.35 -4.59 14.43
CA GLY A 213 2.18 -3.71 14.56
C GLY A 213 2.41 -2.47 15.42
N GLU A 214 3.61 -2.29 15.98
CA GLU A 214 3.98 -1.13 16.80
C GLU A 214 4.96 -0.23 16.06
N GLU A 215 4.80 1.09 16.20
CA GLU A 215 5.73 2.07 15.67
C GLU A 215 6.98 2.11 16.56
N CYS A 216 8.12 1.67 16.01
CA CYS A 216 9.41 1.67 16.70
C CYS A 216 10.13 3.01 16.56
N SER A 217 10.00 3.66 15.41
CA SER A 217 10.66 4.94 15.13
C SER A 217 9.94 5.68 14.01
N ALA A 218 10.06 7.00 13.95
CA ALA A 218 9.49 7.80 12.87
C ALA A 218 10.21 9.12 12.69
N ILE A 219 10.08 9.69 11.48
CA ILE A 219 10.52 11.04 11.16
C ILE A 219 9.42 11.80 10.43
N THR A 220 9.45 13.12 10.51
CA THR A 220 8.59 14.00 9.73
C THR A 220 9.28 14.37 8.43
N CYS A 221 8.56 14.26 7.30
CA CYS A 221 9.01 14.79 6.03
C CYS A 221 8.17 16.01 5.61
N VAL A 222 8.77 16.91 4.87
CA VAL A 222 8.09 18.08 4.29
C VAL A 222 8.22 18.00 2.79
N ILE A 223 7.11 18.01 2.09
CA ILE A 223 7.10 17.99 0.62
C ILE A 223 7.54 19.35 0.08
N LYS A 224 8.64 19.35 -0.64
CA LYS A 224 9.19 20.53 -1.28
C LYS A 224 8.60 20.72 -2.67
N GLU A 225 8.30 21.95 -3.01
CA GLU A 225 7.92 22.30 -4.37
C GLU A 225 9.05 22.01 -5.35
N THR A 226 8.72 21.33 -6.46
CA THR A 226 9.67 21.01 -7.54
C THR A 226 9.26 21.63 -8.88
N GLY A 227 8.18 22.43 -8.89
CA GLY A 227 7.63 23.11 -10.04
C GLY A 227 6.62 22.27 -10.84
N HIS A 228 6.77 20.96 -10.85
CA HIS A 228 5.85 20.04 -11.52
C HIS A 228 5.83 18.68 -10.81
N PHE A 229 4.68 17.96 -10.80
CA PHE A 229 4.56 16.67 -10.14
C PHE A 229 5.50 15.59 -10.72
N GLN A 230 5.89 15.68 -11.98
CA GLN A 230 6.86 14.76 -12.60
C GLN A 230 8.30 15.30 -12.62
N ASN A 231 8.57 16.45 -12.00
CA ASN A 231 9.93 16.93 -11.78
C ASN A 231 10.46 16.38 -10.46
N PHE A 232 10.91 15.13 -10.48
CA PHE A 232 11.35 14.44 -9.28
C PHE A 232 12.71 14.90 -8.79
N ARG A 233 12.81 15.16 -7.48
CA ARG A 233 14.05 15.55 -6.82
C ARG A 233 14.20 14.77 -5.51
N TRP A 234 15.45 14.41 -5.21
CA TRP A 234 15.78 13.85 -3.91
C TRP A 234 15.72 14.93 -2.84
N VAL A 235 14.96 14.65 -1.78
CA VAL A 235 14.86 15.51 -0.60
C VAL A 235 15.17 14.67 0.62
N HIS A 236 16.22 15.04 1.33
CA HIS A 236 16.56 14.41 2.60
C HIS A 236 15.49 14.74 3.65
N SER A 237 14.96 13.70 4.31
CA SER A 237 13.87 13.81 5.28
C SER A 237 14.36 13.78 6.73
N GLY A 238 15.51 13.16 6.98
CA GLY A 238 16.08 13.06 8.32
C GLY A 238 16.79 11.74 8.55
N TYR A 239 17.04 11.47 9.83
CA TYR A 239 17.70 10.25 10.30
C TYR A 239 16.74 9.50 11.23
N VAL A 240 16.78 8.18 11.16
CA VAL A 240 16.03 7.28 12.04
C VAL A 240 17.01 6.32 12.70
N TYR A 241 16.80 6.03 13.98
CA TYR A 241 17.57 5.01 14.70
C TYR A 241 16.71 3.75 14.84
N LEU A 242 17.25 2.60 14.43
CA LEU A 242 16.65 1.30 14.64
C LEU A 242 17.53 0.50 15.59
N ASP A 243 16.97 0.11 16.71
CA ASP A 243 17.66 -0.62 17.79
C ASP A 243 17.60 -2.14 17.62
N THR A 244 16.82 -2.61 16.66
CA THR A 244 16.55 -4.02 16.43
C THR A 244 16.59 -4.34 14.95
N THR A 245 17.11 -5.50 14.58
CA THR A 245 17.09 -6.04 13.21
C THR A 245 15.81 -6.80 12.93
N GLY A 246 15.53 -7.10 11.66
CA GLY A 246 14.40 -7.94 11.24
C GLY A 246 13.42 -7.22 10.31
N ASP A 247 12.20 -7.73 10.29
CA ASP A 247 11.15 -7.26 9.39
C ASP A 247 10.49 -5.99 9.95
N TYR A 248 10.40 -4.99 9.10
CA TYR A 248 9.69 -3.73 9.34
C TYR A 248 8.73 -3.43 8.20
N THR A 249 7.67 -2.73 8.53
CA THR A 249 6.86 -2.00 7.56
C THR A 249 7.26 -0.53 7.61
N VAL A 250 7.81 -0.02 6.51
CA VAL A 250 8.04 1.41 6.34
C VAL A 250 6.79 2.03 5.73
N THR A 251 6.20 3.02 6.39
CA THR A 251 4.98 3.69 5.92
C THR A 251 5.23 5.17 5.71
N ILE A 252 4.57 5.75 4.71
CA ILE A 252 4.46 7.20 4.54
C ILE A 252 2.98 7.55 4.61
N GLN A 253 2.64 8.51 5.46
CA GLN A 253 1.28 9.04 5.56
C GLN A 253 1.31 10.56 5.76
N PRO A 254 0.47 11.34 5.06
CA PRO A 254 0.33 12.76 5.33
C PRO A 254 -0.16 13.03 6.74
N SER A 255 0.51 13.90 7.47
CA SER A 255 0.01 14.53 8.69
C SER A 255 -0.73 15.83 8.39
N SER A 256 -0.36 16.50 7.30
CA SER A 256 -1.12 17.64 6.76
C SER A 256 -0.99 17.73 5.25
N ILE A 257 -2.08 18.10 4.57
CA ILE A 257 -2.08 18.43 3.14
C ILE A 257 -2.41 19.91 3.02
N LYS A 258 -1.43 20.70 2.59
CA LYS A 258 -1.54 22.19 2.57
C LYS A 258 -2.39 22.68 1.40
N GLN A 259 -2.35 21.97 0.28
CA GLN A 259 -3.02 22.36 -0.96
C GLN A 259 -3.91 21.20 -1.48
N LYS A 260 -3.88 20.90 -2.77
CA LYS A 260 -4.72 19.89 -3.41
C LYS A 260 -4.23 18.46 -3.22
N ALA A 261 -2.93 18.28 -3.02
CA ALA A 261 -2.30 16.96 -2.89
C ALA A 261 -1.07 17.03 -1.99
N PHE A 262 -0.71 15.89 -1.41
CA PHE A 262 0.52 15.75 -0.63
C PHE A 262 1.76 15.90 -1.52
N GLY A 263 1.77 15.23 -2.66
CA GLY A 263 2.88 15.15 -3.62
C GLY A 263 2.94 13.76 -4.24
N ASP A 264 3.81 13.59 -5.20
CA ASP A 264 4.10 12.31 -5.84
C ASP A 264 5.42 11.75 -5.31
N ILE A 265 5.43 10.49 -4.88
CA ILE A 265 6.63 9.82 -4.38
C ILE A 265 7.01 8.69 -5.34
N ARG A 266 8.21 8.80 -5.93
CA ARG A 266 8.75 7.80 -6.88
C ARG A 266 9.57 6.72 -6.18
N ALA A 267 10.31 7.10 -5.12
CA ALA A 267 11.11 6.17 -4.34
C ALA A 267 11.44 6.74 -2.95
N VAL A 268 11.80 5.83 -2.06
CA VAL A 268 12.46 6.15 -0.77
C VAL A 268 13.84 5.51 -0.77
N SER A 269 14.86 6.29 -0.43
CA SER A 269 16.22 5.80 -0.19
C SER A 269 16.48 5.77 1.30
N ILE A 270 16.93 4.63 1.80
CA ILE A 270 17.29 4.42 3.20
C ILE A 270 18.71 3.90 3.23
N ILE A 271 19.63 4.65 3.82
CA ILE A 271 21.07 4.35 3.80
C ILE A 271 21.57 4.27 5.23
N GLN A 272 22.14 3.12 5.57
CA GLN A 272 22.77 2.95 6.87
C GLN A 272 23.96 3.90 7.01
N GLN A 273 24.01 4.60 8.15
CA GLN A 273 25.15 5.46 8.47
C GLN A 273 26.22 4.63 9.15
N GLN A 274 27.39 4.58 8.55
CA GLN A 274 28.55 3.93 9.18
C GLN A 274 28.87 4.70 10.45
N LYS A 275 29.16 3.97 11.54
CA LYS A 275 29.84 4.57 12.71
C LYS A 275 31.19 5.11 12.23
N GLU A 276 31.40 6.41 12.29
CA GLU A 276 32.76 6.93 12.18
C GLU A 276 33.58 6.24 13.30
N ILE A 277 34.51 5.37 12.89
CA ILE A 277 35.50 4.85 13.77
C ILE A 277 36.41 6.05 14.03
N THR A 278 36.11 6.82 15.05
CA THR A 278 37.09 7.76 15.63
C THR A 278 38.17 6.88 16.29
N GLU A 279 39.12 6.42 15.46
CA GLU A 279 40.40 5.97 16.00
C GLU A 279 41.02 7.18 16.68
N GLY A 280 40.92 7.19 18.01
CA GLY A 280 41.65 8.12 18.84
C GLY A 280 43.13 7.91 18.60
N ASN A 281 43.76 8.86 17.94
CA ASN A 281 45.19 9.04 18.01
C ASN A 281 45.60 9.17 19.51
N LYS A 282 46.23 8.12 20.01
CA LYS A 282 47.07 8.18 21.21
C LYS A 282 48.46 8.59 20.80
#